data_341e44a7c8c77f4c80a4c1ef9032fb96
#
_entry.id   341e44a7c8c77f4c80a4c1ef9032fb96
#
_cell.length_a   1.000
_cell.length_b   1.000
_cell.length_c   1.000
_cell.angle_alpha   90.00
_cell.angle_beta   90.00
_cell.angle_gamma   90.00
#
_symmetry.space_group_name_H-M   'P 1'
#
loop_
_entity.id
_entity.type
_entity.pdbx_description
1 polymer ?
#
loop_
_entity_poly.entity_id
_entity_poly.type
_entity_poly.pdbx_seq_one_letter_code
_entity_poly.pdbx_strand_id
1 'polypeptide(L)'
;MAQRRLRILVAKPGLDGHDRGIKVVARALRDAGMEVIYTGLHQTPEQIASAAIQEDVDAVGLSCLSGAHMTLFPRVVQLVRESGGDMVVFGGGIIPEPDIPKLKEHGIAEVFTPGTTTSDIIGWVDRHVGRAGHQQEA
;
A
#
# COMPACT_ATOMS: atom_id res chain seq x y z
N MET A 1 -17.99 -3.56 -21.91
CA MET A 1 -16.68 -2.94 -21.86
C MET A 1 -15.84 -3.53 -20.73
N ALA A 2 -14.66 -3.98 -21.02
CA ALA A 2 -13.81 -4.57 -20.01
C ALA A 2 -13.31 -3.48 -19.03
N GLN A 3 -13.45 -3.76 -17.75
CA GLN A 3 -12.94 -2.87 -16.73
C GLN A 3 -11.47 -3.21 -16.51
N ARG A 4 -10.66 -2.16 -16.36
CA ARG A 4 -9.26 -2.35 -16.02
C ARG A 4 -9.15 -2.91 -14.60
N ARG A 5 -8.32 -3.92 -14.44
CA ARG A 5 -8.04 -4.43 -13.10
C ARG A 5 -7.24 -3.39 -12.32
N LEU A 6 -7.55 -3.27 -11.04
CA LEU A 6 -6.70 -2.46 -10.16
C LEU A 6 -5.36 -3.15 -10.01
N ARG A 7 -4.29 -2.35 -10.06
CA ARG A 7 -2.93 -2.83 -9.85
C ARG A 7 -2.44 -2.31 -8.51
N ILE A 8 -2.05 -3.22 -7.64
CA ILE A 8 -1.65 -2.90 -6.29
C ILE A 8 -0.21 -3.39 -6.07
N LEU A 9 0.66 -2.49 -5.69
CA LEU A 9 2.01 -2.86 -5.25
C LEU A 9 1.97 -3.07 -3.74
N VAL A 10 2.43 -4.22 -3.25
CA VAL A 10 2.57 -4.45 -1.82
C VAL A 10 4.04 -4.61 -1.50
N ALA A 11 4.50 -3.95 -0.45
CA ALA A 11 5.91 -3.84 -0.15
C ALA A 11 6.19 -3.77 1.33
N LYS A 12 7.38 -4.21 1.72
CA LYS A 12 7.88 -4.09 3.10
C LYS A 12 9.14 -3.23 3.08
N PRO A 13 9.04 -1.96 3.44
CA PRO A 13 10.23 -1.13 3.53
C PRO A 13 11.09 -1.51 4.74
N GLY A 14 12.39 -1.40 4.59
CA GLY A 14 13.34 -1.61 5.66
C GLY A 14 13.79 -3.07 5.79
N LEU A 15 14.30 -3.39 6.98
CA LEU A 15 14.95 -4.69 7.22
C LEU A 15 14.05 -5.71 7.90
N ASP A 16 12.77 -5.39 8.08
CA ASP A 16 11.81 -6.28 8.70
C ASP A 16 11.61 -7.53 7.83
N GLY A 17 11.86 -8.71 8.42
CA GLY A 17 11.72 -9.97 7.71
C GLY A 17 10.38 -10.68 7.88
N HIS A 18 9.42 -10.04 8.55
CA HIS A 18 8.12 -10.65 8.84
C HIS A 18 7.16 -10.42 7.67
N ASP A 19 7.14 -11.34 6.71
CA ASP A 19 6.38 -11.15 5.47
C ASP A 19 5.08 -11.95 5.40
N ARG A 20 4.74 -12.71 6.44
CA ARG A 20 3.55 -13.56 6.40
C ARG A 20 2.26 -12.75 6.21
N GLY A 21 2.11 -11.68 6.98
CA GLY A 21 0.90 -10.85 6.90
C GLY A 21 0.71 -10.20 5.54
N ILE A 22 1.78 -9.65 4.98
CA ILE A 22 1.69 -9.00 3.68
C ILE A 22 1.38 -10.02 2.57
N LYS A 23 1.89 -11.23 2.69
CA LYS A 23 1.59 -12.28 1.70
C LYS A 23 0.13 -12.70 1.76
N VAL A 24 -0.45 -12.76 2.96
CA VAL A 24 -1.87 -13.07 3.11
C VAL A 24 -2.71 -11.97 2.45
N VAL A 25 -2.38 -10.72 2.68
CA VAL A 25 -3.08 -9.59 2.07
C VAL A 25 -2.92 -9.61 0.56
N ALA A 26 -1.70 -9.85 0.06
CA ALA A 26 -1.45 -9.91 -1.37
C ALA A 26 -2.30 -10.98 -2.04
N ARG A 27 -2.37 -12.15 -1.42
CA ARG A 27 -3.18 -13.24 -1.96
C ARG A 27 -4.67 -12.90 -1.95
N ALA A 28 -5.15 -12.29 -0.86
CA ALA A 28 -6.55 -11.91 -0.77
C ALA A 28 -6.95 -10.90 -1.85
N LEU A 29 -6.11 -9.90 -2.08
CA LEU A 29 -6.36 -8.91 -3.12
C LEU A 29 -6.34 -9.56 -4.51
N ARG A 30 -5.40 -10.47 -4.73
CA ARG A 30 -5.32 -11.20 -6.00
C ARG A 30 -6.57 -12.06 -6.23
N ASP A 31 -7.01 -12.76 -5.19
CA ASP A 31 -8.20 -13.61 -5.27
C ASP A 31 -9.46 -12.77 -5.51
N ALA A 32 -9.45 -11.50 -5.13
CA ALA A 32 -10.55 -10.56 -5.38
C ALA A 32 -10.52 -9.98 -6.80
N GLY A 33 -9.57 -10.40 -7.63
CA GLY A 33 -9.50 -9.97 -9.02
C GLY A 33 -8.53 -8.84 -9.32
N MET A 34 -7.76 -8.41 -8.33
CA MET A 34 -6.78 -7.35 -8.52
C MET A 34 -5.45 -7.93 -9.00
N GLU A 35 -4.69 -7.14 -9.74
CA GLU A 35 -3.34 -7.50 -10.10
C GLU A 35 -2.41 -7.02 -8.99
N VAL A 36 -1.67 -7.93 -8.39
CA VAL A 36 -0.84 -7.63 -7.22
C VAL A 36 0.62 -7.89 -7.54
N ILE A 37 1.46 -6.92 -7.25
CA ILE A 37 2.90 -7.00 -7.39
C ILE A 37 3.51 -6.95 -6.00
N TYR A 38 4.22 -7.99 -5.62
CA TYR A 38 4.92 -8.03 -4.34
C TYR A 38 6.42 -7.84 -4.60
N THR A 39 6.99 -6.80 -4.00
CA THR A 39 8.40 -6.45 -4.26
C THR A 39 9.40 -7.31 -3.49
N GLY A 40 8.94 -8.07 -2.50
CA GLY A 40 9.83 -8.86 -1.67
C GLY A 40 10.28 -8.12 -0.41
N LEU A 41 11.20 -8.75 0.31
CA LEU A 41 11.73 -8.22 1.56
C LEU A 41 12.84 -7.20 1.31
N HIS A 42 13.15 -6.43 2.34
CA HIS A 42 14.32 -5.56 2.42
C HIS A 42 14.37 -4.50 1.34
N GLN A 43 13.22 -3.93 1.03
CA GLN A 43 13.12 -2.86 0.05
C GLN A 43 13.38 -1.51 0.68
N THR A 44 14.10 -0.64 -0.02
CA THR A 44 14.22 0.75 0.42
C THR A 44 13.01 1.55 -0.04
N PRO A 45 12.68 2.67 0.64
CA PRO A 45 11.62 3.54 0.14
C PRO A 45 11.84 3.97 -1.31
N GLU A 46 13.10 4.20 -1.71
CA GLU A 46 13.46 4.56 -3.08
C GLU A 46 13.10 3.45 -4.07
N GLN A 47 13.41 2.21 -3.71
CA GLN A 47 13.08 1.07 -4.56
C GLN A 47 11.56 0.90 -4.71
N ILE A 48 10.84 1.08 -3.61
CA ILE A 48 9.38 0.95 -3.61
C ILE A 48 8.76 2.03 -4.48
N ALA A 49 9.17 3.27 -4.30
CA ALA A 49 8.64 4.38 -5.10
C ALA A 49 8.95 4.18 -6.60
N SER A 50 10.17 3.75 -6.91
CA SER A 50 10.56 3.49 -8.29
C SER A 50 9.70 2.39 -8.91
N ALA A 51 9.48 1.29 -8.18
CA ALA A 51 8.65 0.20 -8.66
C ALA A 51 7.21 0.65 -8.89
N ALA A 52 6.66 1.45 -7.96
CA ALA A 52 5.30 1.96 -8.07
C ALA A 52 5.10 2.79 -9.34
N ILE A 53 6.07 3.64 -9.64
CA ILE A 53 6.03 4.48 -10.85
C ILE A 53 6.21 3.63 -12.11
N GLN A 54 7.19 2.73 -12.13
CA GLN A 54 7.46 1.88 -13.28
C GLN A 54 6.30 0.96 -13.61
N GLU A 55 5.66 0.42 -12.61
CA GLU A 55 4.54 -0.51 -12.78
C GLU A 55 3.21 0.20 -12.95
N ASP A 56 3.20 1.51 -12.81
CA ASP A 56 2.00 2.33 -12.98
C ASP A 56 0.83 1.78 -12.14
N VAL A 57 1.09 1.57 -10.87
CA VAL A 57 0.09 0.98 -9.98
C VAL A 57 -0.95 2.01 -9.55
N ASP A 58 -2.12 1.50 -9.15
CA ASP A 58 -3.22 2.34 -8.65
C ASP A 58 -3.07 2.62 -7.16
N ALA A 59 -2.41 1.71 -6.44
CA ALA A 59 -2.20 1.87 -5.01
C ALA A 59 -0.95 1.14 -4.57
N VAL A 60 -0.38 1.61 -3.45
CA VAL A 60 0.76 0.99 -2.80
C VAL A 60 0.37 0.62 -1.37
N GLY A 61 0.52 -0.64 -1.01
CA GLY A 61 0.30 -1.12 0.34
C GLY A 61 1.63 -1.40 1.02
N LEU A 62 1.83 -0.81 2.18
CA LEU A 62 3.07 -0.93 2.95
C LEU A 62 2.81 -1.71 4.23
N SER A 63 3.74 -2.58 4.61
CA SER A 63 3.62 -3.35 5.85
C SER A 63 4.89 -3.18 6.67
N CYS A 64 4.73 -2.96 7.97
CA CYS A 64 5.87 -2.82 8.86
C CYS A 64 5.53 -3.39 10.24
N LEU A 65 6.35 -4.33 10.71
CA LEU A 65 6.21 -4.91 12.04
C LEU A 65 7.40 -4.55 12.95
N SER A 66 8.36 -3.78 12.43
CA SER A 66 9.61 -3.49 13.14
C SER A 66 9.57 -2.20 13.96
N GLY A 67 8.49 -1.43 13.86
CA GLY A 67 8.40 -0.13 14.54
C GLY A 67 8.94 1.04 13.73
N ALA A 68 9.50 0.81 12.55
CA ALA A 68 10.10 1.86 11.74
C ALA A 68 9.11 2.58 10.81
N HIS A 69 7.81 2.33 10.98
CA HIS A 69 6.78 2.85 10.09
C HIS A 69 6.75 4.38 10.03
N MET A 70 7.05 5.08 11.15
CA MET A 70 7.00 6.54 11.16
C MET A 70 8.10 7.17 10.31
N THR A 71 9.20 6.48 10.10
CA THR A 71 10.27 6.94 9.22
C THR A 71 10.04 6.49 7.79
N LEU A 72 9.65 5.23 7.61
CA LEU A 72 9.65 4.59 6.30
C LEU A 72 8.41 4.92 5.48
N PHE A 73 7.22 4.93 6.10
CA PHE A 73 5.98 5.17 5.35
C PHE A 73 5.92 6.58 4.78
N PRO A 74 6.17 7.64 5.58
CA PRO A 74 6.16 8.99 5.00
C PRO A 74 7.20 9.17 3.91
N ARG A 75 8.35 8.50 4.03
CA ARG A 75 9.40 8.60 3.01
C ARG A 75 8.94 8.03 1.68
N VAL A 76 8.22 6.90 1.70
CA VAL A 76 7.66 6.31 0.47
C VAL A 76 6.67 7.28 -0.17
N VAL A 77 5.75 7.85 0.62
CA VAL A 77 4.78 8.81 0.12
C VAL A 77 5.49 10.01 -0.52
N GLN A 78 6.47 10.56 0.18
CA GLN A 78 7.23 11.71 -0.31
C GLN A 78 7.86 11.40 -1.67
N LEU A 79 8.55 10.27 -1.78
CA LEU A 79 9.24 9.90 -3.01
C LEU A 79 8.28 9.64 -4.16
N VAL A 80 7.15 9.02 -3.88
CA VAL A 80 6.11 8.79 -4.89
C VAL A 80 5.58 10.12 -5.42
N ARG A 81 5.27 11.06 -4.52
CA ARG A 81 4.73 12.38 -4.91
C ARG A 81 5.77 13.21 -5.66
N GLU A 82 7.03 13.16 -5.24
CA GLU A 82 8.11 13.86 -5.93
C GLU A 82 8.33 13.33 -7.35
N SER A 83 8.03 12.06 -7.56
CA SER A 83 8.15 11.44 -8.88
C SER A 83 6.91 11.65 -9.75
N GLY A 84 5.94 12.44 -9.29
CA GLY A 84 4.73 12.73 -10.04
C GLY A 84 3.61 11.72 -9.85
N GLY A 85 3.78 10.75 -8.96
CA GLY A 85 2.74 9.74 -8.70
C GLY A 85 1.66 10.28 -7.78
N ASP A 86 0.42 9.90 -8.07
CA ASP A 86 -0.74 10.28 -7.25
C ASP A 86 -1.49 9.07 -6.71
N MET A 87 -0.88 7.87 -6.81
CA MET A 87 -1.53 6.66 -6.36
C MET A 87 -1.80 6.70 -4.85
N VAL A 88 -2.82 5.96 -4.44
CA VAL A 88 -3.18 5.83 -3.03
C VAL A 88 -2.12 5.01 -2.32
N VAL A 89 -1.66 5.47 -1.16
CA VAL A 89 -0.72 4.72 -0.32
C VAL A 89 -1.43 4.39 0.99
N PHE A 90 -1.51 3.12 1.32
CA PHE A 90 -2.06 2.65 2.58
C PHE A 90 -1.04 1.79 3.30
N GLY A 91 -1.25 1.56 4.58
CA GLY A 91 -0.28 0.84 5.38
C GLY A 91 -0.92 -0.13 6.34
N GLY A 92 -0.11 -1.00 6.89
CA GLY A 92 -0.54 -1.96 7.90
C GLY A 92 0.64 -2.48 8.69
N GLY A 93 0.31 -3.26 9.71
CA GLY A 93 1.32 -3.84 10.59
C GLY A 93 1.01 -3.53 12.04
N ILE A 94 2.00 -3.69 12.89
CA ILE A 94 1.85 -3.38 14.32
C ILE A 94 2.17 -1.90 14.49
N ILE A 95 1.12 -1.08 14.44
CA ILE A 95 1.25 0.37 14.46
C ILE A 95 0.46 0.90 15.67
N PRO A 96 1.13 1.56 16.61
CA PRO A 96 0.44 2.14 17.76
C PRO A 96 -0.64 3.14 17.34
N GLU A 97 -1.77 3.13 18.03
CA GLU A 97 -2.87 4.01 17.68
C GLU A 97 -2.48 5.49 17.58
N PRO A 98 -1.65 6.05 18.49
CA PRO A 98 -1.28 7.46 18.36
C PRO A 98 -0.52 7.79 17.08
N ASP A 99 0.11 6.80 16.45
CA ASP A 99 0.85 7.02 15.21
C ASP A 99 -0.06 7.08 13.98
N ILE A 100 -1.25 6.50 14.06
CA ILE A 100 -2.15 6.41 12.92
C ILE A 100 -2.54 7.78 12.38
N PRO A 101 -3.03 8.73 13.22
CA PRO A 101 -3.34 10.06 12.69
C PRO A 101 -2.13 10.76 12.09
N LYS A 102 -0.95 10.55 12.69
CA LYS A 102 0.29 11.15 12.19
C LYS A 102 0.65 10.62 10.80
N LEU A 103 0.50 9.32 10.60
CA LEU A 103 0.73 8.73 9.28
C LEU A 103 -0.26 9.28 8.26
N LYS A 104 -1.51 9.44 8.63
CA LYS A 104 -2.52 10.02 7.74
C LYS A 104 -2.18 11.44 7.36
N GLU A 105 -1.64 12.22 8.29
CA GLU A 105 -1.17 13.59 8.00
C GLU A 105 -0.05 13.58 6.96
N HIS A 106 0.75 12.52 6.93
CA HIS A 106 1.84 12.39 5.97
C HIS A 106 1.41 11.74 4.65
N GLY A 107 0.12 11.54 4.44
CA GLY A 107 -0.37 11.07 3.16
C GLY A 107 -0.71 9.58 3.09
N ILE A 108 -0.67 8.87 4.23
CA ILE A 108 -1.13 7.48 4.28
C ILE A 108 -2.65 7.50 4.35
N ALA A 109 -3.31 6.92 3.36
CA ALA A 109 -4.76 7.02 3.23
C ALA A 109 -5.50 6.23 4.30
N GLU A 110 -4.96 5.07 4.71
CA GLU A 110 -5.56 4.24 5.75
C GLU A 110 -4.47 3.35 6.36
N VAL A 111 -4.68 2.97 7.62
CA VAL A 111 -3.79 2.05 8.33
C VAL A 111 -4.60 0.88 8.85
N PHE A 112 -4.20 -0.33 8.50
CA PHE A 112 -4.86 -1.56 8.93
C PHE A 112 -4.02 -2.23 10.01
N THR A 113 -4.59 -2.35 11.20
CA THR A 113 -3.91 -2.96 12.34
C THR A 113 -4.26 -4.44 12.44
N PRO A 114 -3.54 -5.21 13.27
CA PRO A 114 -3.88 -6.62 13.48
C PRO A 114 -5.33 -6.78 13.91
N GLY A 115 -5.99 -7.79 13.39
CA GLY A 115 -7.41 -8.01 13.63
C GLY A 115 -8.31 -7.48 12.52
N THR A 116 -7.80 -6.62 11.64
CA THR A 116 -8.54 -6.22 10.45
C THR A 116 -8.64 -7.42 9.51
N THR A 117 -9.85 -7.73 9.06
CA THR A 117 -10.03 -8.87 8.16
C THR A 117 -9.56 -8.52 6.74
N THR A 118 -9.20 -9.55 5.97
CA THR A 118 -8.88 -9.34 4.56
C THR A 118 -10.07 -8.80 3.78
N SER A 119 -11.29 -9.21 4.16
CA SER A 119 -12.51 -8.66 3.55
C SER A 119 -12.61 -7.15 3.73
N ASP A 120 -12.27 -6.65 4.92
CA ASP A 120 -12.29 -5.21 5.20
C ASP A 120 -11.26 -4.48 4.35
N ILE A 121 -10.07 -5.06 4.21
CA ILE A 121 -9.01 -4.46 3.39
C ILE A 121 -9.44 -4.41 1.92
N ILE A 122 -9.94 -5.51 1.39
CA ILE A 122 -10.41 -5.60 0.01
C ILE A 122 -11.51 -4.57 -0.23
N GLY A 123 -12.48 -4.49 0.67
CA GLY A 123 -13.59 -3.54 0.55
C GLY A 123 -13.13 -2.10 0.55
N TRP A 124 -12.17 -1.78 1.43
CA TRP A 124 -11.62 -0.42 1.48
C TRP A 124 -10.89 -0.07 0.17
N VAL A 125 -10.03 -0.97 -0.30
CA VAL A 125 -9.29 -0.76 -1.54
C VAL A 125 -10.25 -0.57 -2.71
N ASP A 126 -11.26 -1.42 -2.80
CA ASP A 126 -12.23 -1.36 -3.89
C ASP A 126 -12.98 -0.02 -3.91
N ARG A 127 -13.38 0.46 -2.72
CA ARG A 127 -14.14 1.71 -2.63
C ARG A 127 -13.27 2.94 -2.90
N HIS A 128 -12.04 2.95 -2.42
CA HIS A 128 -11.20 4.16 -2.46
C HIS A 128 -10.31 4.21 -3.68
N VAL A 129 -9.72 3.08 -4.06
CA VAL A 129 -8.81 3.03 -5.20
C VAL A 129 -9.60 2.91 -6.50
N GLY A 130 -10.67 2.10 -6.50
CA GLY A 130 -11.52 1.95 -7.68
C GLY A 130 -12.14 3.25 -8.12
N ARG A 131 -12.56 4.09 -7.18
CA ARG A 131 -13.12 5.41 -7.49
C ARG A 131 -12.09 6.31 -8.15
N ALA A 132 -10.86 6.29 -7.67
CA ALA A 132 -9.79 7.08 -8.27
C ALA A 132 -9.55 6.64 -9.72
N GLY A 133 -9.57 5.33 -9.98
CA GLY A 133 -9.46 4.80 -11.32
C GLY A 133 -10.59 5.27 -12.24
N HIS A 134 -11.82 5.26 -11.73
CA HIS A 134 -12.97 5.72 -12.49
C HIS A 134 -12.86 7.21 -12.82
N GLN A 135 -12.42 8.02 -11.89
CA GLN A 135 -12.25 9.44 -12.11
C GLN A 135 -11.23 9.74 -13.18
N GLN A 136 -10.17 8.95 -13.23
CA GLN A 136 -9.13 9.13 -14.24
C GLN A 136 -9.63 8.80 -15.65
N GLU A 137 -10.57 7.88 -15.73
CA GLU A 137 -11.12 7.47 -17.02
C GLU A 137 -12.16 8.44 -17.55
N ALA A 138 -12.76 9.20 -16.66
CA ALA A 138 -13.76 10.16 -17.07
C ALA A 138 -13.13 11.39 -17.69
#